data_76c3dd476c888d25dbfa45cc4fec92a1
#
_entry.id   76c3dd476c888d25dbfa45cc4fec92a1
#
_cell.length_a   1.000
_cell.length_b   1.000
_cell.length_c   1.000
_cell.angle_alpha   90.00
_cell.angle_beta   90.00
_cell.angle_gamma   90.00
#
_symmetry.space_group_name_H-M   'P 1'
#
loop_
_entity.id
_entity.type
_entity.pdbx_description
1 polymer ?
#
loop_
_entity_poly.entity_id
_entity_poly.type
_entity_poly.pdbx_seq_one_letter_code
_entity_poly.pdbx_strand_id
1 'polypeptide(L)'
;MIELENVTMTYPGGMTALKNVNINIEKGEFVFIVGSSGSGKTTLIKLLLKELDPTSGSIRVAGYNYKTIKRKNIPKVRRKIGVVFQNFRLLKDRTIYENVAFAQRVIQTPARYIRRRVPAMLTLVGLADKYKSYPKELSGGEQQRVAMARALVNNPEIILADEPTGNLDPKNSHDIMELLDDFNKRGTTVVVVTHNKDIVNEMRKRVITLKKGVVISDEKQGGYIDED
;
A
#
# COMPACT_ATOMS: atom_id res chain seq x y z
N MET A 1 11.36 -9.33 3.51
CA MET A 1 10.19 -9.26 2.59
C MET A 1 10.39 -8.21 1.50
N ILE A 2 10.85 -7.02 1.87
CA ILE A 2 11.22 -5.93 0.96
C ILE A 2 12.65 -5.52 1.29
N GLU A 3 13.53 -5.51 0.30
CA GLU A 3 14.94 -5.14 0.46
C GLU A 3 15.31 -4.12 -0.62
N LEU A 4 15.85 -2.99 -0.19
CA LEU A 4 16.46 -1.95 -1.03
C LEU A 4 17.92 -1.80 -0.61
N GLU A 5 18.84 -1.92 -1.56
CA GLU A 5 20.28 -1.80 -1.33
C GLU A 5 20.85 -0.71 -2.24
N ASN A 6 21.34 0.38 -1.65
CA ASN A 6 21.95 1.52 -2.32
C ASN A 6 21.11 2.09 -3.48
N VAL A 7 19.76 2.13 -3.30
CA VAL A 7 18.82 2.50 -4.35
C VAL A 7 18.85 3.99 -4.59
N THR A 8 19.16 4.36 -5.83
CA THR A 8 19.07 5.74 -6.33
C THR A 8 18.08 5.79 -7.49
N MET A 9 17.23 6.80 -7.53
CA MET A 9 16.29 7.05 -8.62
C MET A 9 16.37 8.50 -9.06
N THR A 10 16.85 8.70 -10.29
CA THR A 10 16.91 10.00 -10.97
C THR A 10 15.98 9.97 -12.17
N TYR A 11 15.05 10.91 -12.25
CA TYR A 11 14.12 11.04 -13.38
C TYR A 11 14.82 11.63 -14.60
N PRO A 12 14.29 11.36 -15.83
CA PRO A 12 14.68 12.12 -17.01
C PRO A 12 14.53 13.63 -16.72
N GLY A 13 15.58 14.42 -16.91
CA GLY A 13 15.61 15.84 -16.50
C GLY A 13 16.46 16.13 -15.27
N GLY A 14 17.11 15.11 -14.69
CA GLY A 14 18.16 15.27 -13.67
C GLY A 14 17.66 15.34 -12.22
N MET A 15 16.34 15.34 -11.98
CA MET A 15 15.80 15.35 -10.61
C MET A 15 16.01 14.00 -9.93
N THR A 16 16.82 13.96 -8.88
CA THR A 16 17.05 12.77 -8.06
C THR A 16 16.01 12.71 -6.95
N ALA A 17 15.08 11.75 -7.06
CA ALA A 17 13.98 11.56 -6.11
C ALA A 17 14.35 10.66 -4.93
N LEU A 18 15.27 9.70 -5.12
CA LEU A 18 15.83 8.86 -4.06
C LEU A 18 17.34 8.76 -4.25
N LYS A 19 18.09 8.83 -3.15
CA LYS A 19 19.55 8.83 -3.16
C LYS A 19 20.10 7.85 -2.13
N ASN A 20 20.74 6.79 -2.62
CA ASN A 20 21.42 5.76 -1.81
C ASN A 20 20.52 5.20 -0.66
N VAL A 21 19.27 4.90 -0.99
CA VAL A 21 18.29 4.40 -0.01
C VAL A 21 18.56 2.93 0.30
N ASN A 22 18.66 2.62 1.60
CA ASN A 22 18.81 1.28 2.14
C ASN A 22 17.64 1.03 3.10
N ILE A 23 16.80 0.04 2.80
CA ILE A 23 15.64 -0.33 3.61
C ILE A 23 15.51 -1.85 3.58
N ASN A 24 15.35 -2.45 4.75
CA ASN A 24 15.00 -3.85 4.87
C ASN A 24 13.73 -3.99 5.71
N ILE A 25 12.66 -4.54 5.12
CA ILE A 25 11.39 -4.82 5.82
C ILE A 25 11.18 -6.32 5.84
N GLU A 26 11.06 -6.88 7.03
CA GLU A 26 10.85 -8.32 7.24
C GLU A 26 9.39 -8.72 6.97
N LYS A 27 9.17 -10.02 6.85
CA LYS A 27 7.81 -10.55 6.68
C LYS A 27 7.00 -10.33 7.96
N GLY A 28 5.78 -9.80 7.81
CA GLY A 28 4.87 -9.53 8.92
C GLY A 28 5.16 -8.23 9.67
N GLU A 29 6.13 -7.42 9.25
CA GLU A 29 6.31 -6.09 9.83
C GLU A 29 5.19 -5.13 9.42
N PHE A 30 4.88 -4.20 10.34
CA PHE A 30 4.10 -2.99 10.05
C PHE A 30 5.06 -1.79 10.07
N VAL A 31 5.18 -1.09 8.96
CA VAL A 31 6.14 0.00 8.79
C VAL A 31 5.45 1.25 8.26
N PHE A 32 5.66 2.37 8.93
CA PHE A 32 5.36 3.68 8.41
C PHE A 32 6.54 4.24 7.62
N ILE A 33 6.27 4.86 6.47
CA ILE A 33 7.21 5.67 5.72
C ILE A 33 6.70 7.09 5.73
N VAL A 34 7.39 7.95 6.43
CA VAL A 34 7.00 9.35 6.67
C VAL A 34 7.97 10.32 5.98
N GLY A 35 7.59 11.58 5.89
CA GLY A 35 8.39 12.67 5.34
C GLY A 35 7.52 13.71 4.65
N SER A 36 8.09 14.90 4.43
CA SER A 36 7.43 16.03 3.77
C SER A 36 7.02 15.73 2.32
N SER A 37 6.20 16.60 1.73
CA SER A 37 5.88 16.51 0.31
C SER A 37 7.16 16.60 -0.52
N GLY A 38 7.27 15.72 -1.53
CA GLY A 38 8.49 15.66 -2.37
C GLY A 38 9.67 14.89 -1.76
N SER A 39 9.54 14.29 -0.57
CA SER A 39 10.65 13.51 0.06
C SER A 39 11.00 12.20 -0.66
N GLY A 40 10.22 11.79 -1.68
CA GLY A 40 10.49 10.57 -2.47
C GLY A 40 9.53 9.39 -2.21
N LYS A 41 8.55 9.52 -1.30
CA LYS A 41 7.60 8.45 -0.91
C LYS A 41 6.85 7.83 -2.08
N THR A 42 6.26 8.64 -2.95
CA THR A 42 5.54 8.15 -4.13
C THR A 42 6.48 7.44 -5.12
N THR A 43 7.72 7.93 -5.26
CA THR A 43 8.74 7.26 -6.08
C THR A 43 9.10 5.90 -5.51
N LEU A 44 9.23 5.79 -4.19
CA LEU A 44 9.49 4.53 -3.51
C LEU A 44 8.36 3.52 -3.78
N ILE A 45 7.08 3.92 -3.65
CA ILE A 45 5.94 3.05 -3.99
C ILE A 45 6.01 2.57 -5.44
N LYS A 46 6.28 3.46 -6.39
CA LYS A 46 6.39 3.10 -7.81
C LYS A 46 7.52 2.10 -8.08
N LEU A 47 8.64 2.23 -7.38
CA LEU A 47 9.74 1.26 -7.46
C LEU A 47 9.32 -0.10 -6.88
N LEU A 48 8.66 -0.13 -5.71
CA LEU A 48 8.16 -1.37 -5.11
C LEU A 48 7.13 -2.08 -5.99
N LEU A 49 6.32 -1.33 -6.74
CA LEU A 49 5.35 -1.86 -7.70
C LEU A 49 6.00 -2.23 -9.05
N LYS A 50 7.30 -2.03 -9.21
CA LYS A 50 8.01 -2.20 -10.50
C LYS A 50 7.34 -1.39 -11.63
N GLU A 51 6.84 -0.20 -11.32
CA GLU A 51 6.40 0.80 -12.31
C GLU A 51 7.59 1.61 -12.82
N LEU A 52 8.63 1.74 -11.99
CA LEU A 52 9.91 2.36 -12.32
C LEU A 52 11.04 1.37 -12.05
N ASP A 53 12.15 1.57 -12.75
CA ASP A 53 13.43 0.94 -12.46
C ASP A 53 14.36 1.93 -11.76
N PRO A 54 15.13 1.51 -10.74
CA PRO A 54 16.09 2.39 -10.12
C PRO A 54 17.25 2.73 -11.10
N THR A 55 17.81 3.93 -10.98
CA THR A 55 19.00 4.34 -11.73
C THR A 55 20.22 3.52 -11.30
N SER A 56 20.31 3.20 -10.00
CA SER A 56 21.35 2.32 -9.43
C SER A 56 20.83 1.61 -8.18
N GLY A 57 21.59 0.63 -7.70
CA GLY A 57 21.23 -0.19 -6.57
C GLY A 57 20.42 -1.44 -6.94
N SER A 58 19.89 -2.12 -5.94
CA SER A 58 19.07 -3.32 -6.12
C SER A 58 17.80 -3.28 -5.29
N ILE A 59 16.72 -3.87 -5.82
CA ILE A 59 15.43 -4.00 -5.14
C ILE A 59 15.00 -5.46 -5.20
N ARG A 60 14.61 -6.00 -4.03
CA ARG A 60 14.01 -7.31 -3.91
C ARG A 60 12.68 -7.20 -3.19
N VAL A 61 11.61 -7.78 -3.77
CA VAL A 61 10.25 -7.76 -3.18
C VAL A 61 9.65 -9.16 -3.29
N ALA A 62 9.14 -9.66 -2.17
CA ALA A 62 8.50 -10.98 -2.06
C ALA A 62 9.35 -12.11 -2.69
N GLY A 63 10.68 -12.06 -2.51
CA GLY A 63 11.65 -13.03 -3.04
C GLY A 63 12.09 -12.80 -4.50
N TYR A 64 11.55 -11.78 -5.19
CA TYR A 64 11.93 -11.47 -6.57
C TYR A 64 12.96 -10.35 -6.64
N ASN A 65 14.09 -10.60 -7.27
CA ASN A 65 15.09 -9.56 -7.55
C ASN A 65 14.70 -8.79 -8.83
N TYR A 66 14.46 -7.48 -8.71
CA TYR A 66 13.98 -6.63 -9.81
C TYR A 66 15.02 -6.38 -10.90
N LYS A 67 16.31 -6.57 -10.62
CA LYS A 67 17.39 -6.45 -11.61
C LYS A 67 17.37 -7.62 -12.61
N THR A 68 16.96 -8.82 -12.16
CA THR A 68 16.98 -10.04 -12.98
C THR A 68 15.60 -10.56 -13.35
N ILE A 69 14.53 -9.94 -12.84
CA ILE A 69 13.16 -10.40 -13.10
C ILE A 69 12.81 -10.30 -14.58
N LYS A 70 12.33 -11.38 -15.15
CA LYS A 70 11.79 -11.37 -16.52
C LYS A 70 10.44 -10.66 -16.54
N ARG A 71 10.17 -9.88 -17.60
CA ARG A 71 8.91 -9.09 -17.75
C ARG A 71 7.65 -9.93 -17.51
N LYS A 72 7.60 -11.19 -17.97
CA LYS A 72 6.48 -12.12 -17.74
C LYS A 72 6.22 -12.48 -16.27
N ASN A 73 7.17 -12.24 -15.38
CA ASN A 73 7.05 -12.52 -13.94
C ASN A 73 6.63 -11.29 -13.12
N ILE A 74 6.64 -10.07 -13.68
CA ILE A 74 6.19 -8.86 -12.99
C ILE A 74 4.74 -8.99 -12.48
N PRO A 75 3.77 -9.53 -13.27
CA PRO A 75 2.42 -9.76 -12.76
C PRO A 75 2.36 -10.70 -11.56
N LYS A 76 3.29 -11.67 -11.43
CA LYS A 76 3.34 -12.58 -10.28
C LYS A 76 3.72 -11.83 -8.99
N VAL A 77 4.66 -10.87 -9.07
CA VAL A 77 5.01 -10.00 -7.94
C VAL A 77 3.84 -9.12 -7.56
N ARG A 78 3.24 -8.43 -8.54
CA ARG A 78 2.11 -7.52 -8.29
C ARG A 78 0.90 -8.23 -7.68
N ARG A 79 0.68 -9.53 -7.96
CA ARG A 79 -0.38 -10.34 -7.33
C ARG A 79 -0.15 -10.56 -5.83
N LYS A 80 1.11 -10.46 -5.35
CA LYS A 80 1.47 -10.58 -3.94
C LYS A 80 1.31 -9.27 -3.18
N ILE A 81 1.04 -8.17 -3.89
CA ILE A 81 0.95 -6.82 -3.34
C ILE A 81 -0.49 -6.33 -3.48
N GLY A 82 -1.13 -6.01 -2.37
CA GLY A 82 -2.37 -5.23 -2.33
C GLY A 82 -2.01 -3.74 -2.24
N VAL A 83 -2.63 -2.91 -3.08
CA VAL A 83 -2.35 -1.47 -3.08
C VAL A 83 -3.59 -0.69 -2.71
N VAL A 84 -3.45 0.21 -1.76
CA VAL A 84 -4.47 1.17 -1.33
C VAL A 84 -3.98 2.57 -1.65
N PHE A 85 -4.78 3.34 -2.38
CA PHE A 85 -4.43 4.71 -2.81
C PHE A 85 -5.28 5.76 -2.10
N GLN A 86 -4.75 6.93 -1.88
CA GLN A 86 -5.44 8.09 -1.32
C GLN A 86 -6.73 8.43 -2.08
N ASN A 87 -6.73 8.35 -3.42
CA ASN A 87 -7.86 8.69 -4.30
C ASN A 87 -8.72 7.46 -4.62
N PHE A 88 -8.78 6.45 -3.77
CA PHE A 88 -9.56 5.21 -3.87
C PHE A 88 -9.40 4.45 -5.19
N ARG A 89 -9.30 5.12 -6.33
CA ARG A 89 -9.19 4.57 -7.69
C ARG A 89 -10.25 3.51 -7.99
N LEU A 90 -11.48 3.77 -7.57
CA LEU A 90 -12.60 2.88 -7.85
C LEU A 90 -13.09 3.03 -9.29
N LEU A 91 -13.58 1.94 -9.87
CA LEU A 91 -14.26 1.91 -11.16
C LEU A 91 -15.64 2.53 -10.96
N LYS A 92 -15.84 3.75 -11.48
CA LYS A 92 -17.03 4.58 -11.20
C LYS A 92 -18.32 4.02 -11.82
N ASP A 93 -18.20 3.28 -12.91
CA ASP A 93 -19.26 2.62 -13.68
C ASP A 93 -19.57 1.20 -13.21
N ARG A 94 -18.98 0.76 -12.12
CA ARG A 94 -19.12 -0.57 -11.53
C ARG A 94 -19.62 -0.50 -10.11
N THR A 95 -20.42 -1.49 -9.73
CA THR A 95 -20.86 -1.65 -8.34
C THR A 95 -19.67 -1.93 -7.42
N ILE A 96 -19.85 -1.77 -6.10
CA ILE A 96 -18.77 -2.10 -5.14
C ILE A 96 -18.44 -3.59 -5.15
N TYR A 97 -19.42 -4.46 -5.36
CA TYR A 97 -19.16 -5.89 -5.60
C TYR A 97 -18.23 -6.09 -6.80
N GLU A 98 -18.52 -5.44 -7.92
CA GLU A 98 -17.73 -5.56 -9.14
C GLU A 98 -16.33 -4.95 -9.00
N ASN A 99 -16.18 -3.86 -8.25
CA ASN A 99 -14.88 -3.28 -7.91
C ASN A 99 -13.97 -4.29 -7.19
N VAL A 100 -14.50 -4.99 -6.19
CA VAL A 100 -13.73 -6.01 -5.46
C VAL A 100 -13.53 -7.27 -6.32
N ALA A 101 -14.57 -7.73 -7.03
CA ALA A 101 -14.51 -8.89 -7.91
C ALA A 101 -13.49 -8.70 -9.05
N PHE A 102 -13.29 -7.46 -9.52
CA PHE A 102 -12.34 -7.15 -10.58
C PHE A 102 -10.91 -7.62 -10.25
N ALA A 103 -10.45 -7.40 -9.01
CA ALA A 103 -9.12 -7.85 -8.59
C ALA A 103 -8.94 -9.36 -8.70
N GLN A 104 -9.98 -10.14 -8.46
CA GLN A 104 -9.95 -11.61 -8.62
C GLN A 104 -10.09 -12.04 -10.08
N ARG A 105 -10.90 -11.33 -10.88
CA ARG A 105 -11.04 -11.62 -12.32
C ARG A 105 -9.72 -11.42 -13.06
N VAL A 106 -8.97 -10.37 -12.74
CA VAL A 106 -7.65 -10.08 -13.34
C VAL A 106 -6.66 -11.23 -13.13
N ILE A 107 -6.74 -11.93 -12.02
CA ILE A 107 -5.90 -13.10 -11.75
C ILE A 107 -6.54 -14.43 -12.17
N GLN A 108 -7.65 -14.37 -12.91
CA GLN A 108 -8.38 -15.52 -13.45
C GLN A 108 -8.93 -16.47 -12.37
N THR A 109 -9.33 -15.92 -11.21
CA THR A 109 -9.99 -16.72 -10.16
C THR A 109 -11.32 -17.27 -10.68
N PRO A 110 -11.59 -18.59 -10.53
CA PRO A 110 -12.87 -19.17 -10.93
C PRO A 110 -14.07 -18.51 -10.26
N ALA A 111 -15.16 -18.32 -11.02
CA ALA A 111 -16.35 -17.58 -10.59
C ALA A 111 -16.95 -18.08 -9.25
N ARG A 112 -16.87 -19.39 -8.97
CA ARG A 112 -17.34 -19.98 -7.69
C ARG A 112 -16.61 -19.39 -6.46
N TYR A 113 -15.31 -19.12 -6.58
CA TYR A 113 -14.51 -18.52 -5.50
C TYR A 113 -14.82 -17.03 -5.35
N ILE A 114 -14.98 -16.31 -6.47
CA ILE A 114 -15.35 -14.89 -6.48
C ILE A 114 -16.67 -14.70 -5.73
N ARG A 115 -17.71 -15.51 -6.07
CA ARG A 115 -19.04 -15.46 -5.42
C ARG A 115 -19.00 -15.72 -3.92
N ARG A 116 -17.99 -16.42 -3.41
CA ARG A 116 -17.82 -16.66 -1.97
C ARG A 116 -16.96 -15.59 -1.29
N ARG A 117 -15.83 -15.22 -1.91
CA ARG A 117 -14.83 -14.34 -1.29
C ARG A 117 -15.22 -12.88 -1.28
N VAL A 118 -15.85 -12.39 -2.35
CA VAL A 118 -16.21 -10.97 -2.44
C VAL A 118 -17.23 -10.56 -1.39
N PRO A 119 -18.37 -11.28 -1.20
CA PRO A 119 -19.28 -10.98 -0.10
C PRO A 119 -18.64 -11.06 1.28
N ALA A 120 -17.83 -12.09 1.54
CA ALA A 120 -17.11 -12.23 2.81
C ALA A 120 -16.17 -11.04 3.07
N MET A 121 -15.47 -10.56 2.03
CA MET A 121 -14.60 -9.38 2.14
C MET A 121 -15.43 -8.10 2.37
N LEU A 122 -16.55 -7.93 1.68
CA LEU A 122 -17.43 -6.77 1.91
C LEU A 122 -18.04 -6.79 3.32
N THR A 123 -18.35 -7.96 3.86
CA THR A 123 -18.77 -8.09 5.26
C THR A 123 -17.65 -7.67 6.22
N LEU A 124 -16.41 -8.12 5.95
CA LEU A 124 -15.25 -7.78 6.78
C LEU A 124 -15.01 -6.26 6.87
N VAL A 125 -15.26 -5.53 5.79
CA VAL A 125 -15.11 -4.07 5.75
C VAL A 125 -16.42 -3.31 6.08
N GLY A 126 -17.46 -3.99 6.56
CA GLY A 126 -18.72 -3.39 6.99
C GLY A 126 -19.61 -2.86 5.86
N LEU A 127 -19.53 -3.44 4.65
CA LEU A 127 -20.26 -2.98 3.45
C LEU A 127 -21.12 -4.10 2.82
N ALA A 128 -21.55 -5.08 3.63
CA ALA A 128 -22.31 -6.22 3.13
C ALA A 128 -23.67 -5.83 2.51
N ASP A 129 -24.34 -4.84 3.08
CA ASP A 129 -25.65 -4.33 2.64
C ASP A 129 -25.57 -3.44 1.38
N LYS A 130 -24.37 -2.90 1.09
CA LYS A 130 -24.13 -1.95 -0.01
C LYS A 130 -23.52 -2.59 -1.27
N TYR A 131 -23.49 -3.92 -1.38
CA TYR A 131 -22.77 -4.61 -2.46
C TYR A 131 -23.25 -4.24 -3.89
N LYS A 132 -24.49 -3.78 -4.04
CA LYS A 132 -25.07 -3.31 -5.32
C LYS A 132 -24.88 -1.82 -5.57
N SER A 133 -24.47 -1.05 -4.57
CA SER A 133 -24.26 0.41 -4.70
C SER A 133 -23.09 0.72 -5.61
N TYR A 134 -23.11 1.92 -6.18
CA TYR A 134 -22.01 2.48 -6.97
C TYR A 134 -21.13 3.40 -6.11
N PRO A 135 -19.86 3.64 -6.48
CA PRO A 135 -18.96 4.51 -5.71
C PRO A 135 -19.52 5.90 -5.39
N LYS A 136 -20.27 6.50 -6.31
CA LYS A 136 -20.90 7.84 -6.12
C LYS A 136 -21.95 7.89 -5.01
N GLU A 137 -22.45 6.74 -4.57
CA GLU A 137 -23.48 6.62 -3.53
C GLU A 137 -22.88 6.40 -2.14
N LEU A 138 -21.53 6.34 -2.06
CA LEU A 138 -20.78 6.07 -0.85
C LEU A 138 -20.07 7.32 -0.33
N SER A 139 -19.98 7.42 1.00
CA SER A 139 -19.09 8.38 1.67
C SER A 139 -17.60 8.09 1.35
N GLY A 140 -16.71 9.05 1.61
CA GLY A 140 -15.27 8.87 1.41
C GLY A 140 -14.71 7.69 2.20
N GLY A 141 -15.11 7.51 3.47
CA GLY A 141 -14.70 6.37 4.29
C GLY A 141 -15.18 5.03 3.75
N GLU A 142 -16.43 4.98 3.24
CA GLU A 142 -16.96 3.77 2.60
C GLU A 142 -16.22 3.44 1.29
N GLN A 143 -15.91 4.45 0.46
CA GLN A 143 -15.12 4.27 -0.75
C GLN A 143 -13.72 3.72 -0.42
N GLN A 144 -13.10 4.21 0.66
CA GLN A 144 -11.80 3.71 1.10
C GLN A 144 -11.91 2.25 1.58
N ARG A 145 -12.97 1.89 2.32
CA ARG A 145 -13.22 0.49 2.70
C ARG A 145 -13.42 -0.42 1.49
N VAL A 146 -14.04 0.05 0.41
CA VAL A 146 -14.11 -0.71 -0.87
C VAL A 146 -12.72 -0.87 -1.50
N ALA A 147 -11.89 0.19 -1.51
CA ALA A 147 -10.52 0.13 -2.02
C ALA A 147 -9.68 -0.87 -1.21
N MET A 148 -9.85 -0.87 0.12
CA MET A 148 -9.25 -1.86 1.03
C MET A 148 -9.71 -3.28 0.69
N ALA A 149 -11.02 -3.52 0.58
CA ALA A 149 -11.57 -4.83 0.22
C ALA A 149 -10.99 -5.33 -1.11
N ARG A 150 -10.87 -4.46 -2.11
CA ARG A 150 -10.27 -4.79 -3.40
C ARG A 150 -8.78 -5.15 -3.29
N ALA A 151 -8.02 -4.45 -2.46
CA ALA A 151 -6.61 -4.74 -2.24
C ALA A 151 -6.39 -6.07 -1.51
N LEU A 152 -7.29 -6.42 -0.59
CA LEU A 152 -7.16 -7.54 0.35
C LEU A 152 -7.78 -8.85 -0.16
N VAL A 153 -8.73 -8.81 -1.11
CA VAL A 153 -9.52 -9.99 -1.54
C VAL A 153 -8.68 -11.14 -2.10
N ASN A 154 -7.46 -10.86 -2.55
CA ASN A 154 -6.51 -11.85 -3.05
C ASN A 154 -5.52 -12.37 -1.99
N ASN A 155 -5.70 -12.03 -0.71
CA ASN A 155 -4.80 -12.37 0.40
C ASN A 155 -3.33 -12.03 0.06
N PRO A 156 -3.01 -10.75 -0.16
CA PRO A 156 -1.65 -10.33 -0.52
C PRO A 156 -0.66 -10.63 0.61
N GLU A 157 0.61 -10.86 0.24
CA GLU A 157 1.71 -10.99 1.21
C GLU A 157 2.17 -9.63 1.73
N ILE A 158 1.95 -8.57 0.93
CA ILE A 158 2.33 -7.19 1.23
C ILE A 158 1.13 -6.28 0.95
N ILE A 159 0.87 -5.34 1.84
CA ILE A 159 -0.03 -4.19 1.60
C ILE A 159 0.82 -2.94 1.50
N LEU A 160 0.69 -2.20 0.40
CA LEU A 160 1.24 -0.86 0.24
C LEU A 160 0.08 0.13 0.29
N ALA A 161 0.03 0.98 1.30
CA ALA A 161 -1.01 2.00 1.48
C ALA A 161 -0.38 3.39 1.31
N ASP A 162 -0.79 4.11 0.27
CA ASP A 162 -0.34 5.46 -0.05
C ASP A 162 -1.37 6.47 0.45
N GLU A 163 -1.06 7.15 1.55
CA GLU A 163 -1.94 8.12 2.23
C GLU A 163 -3.37 7.58 2.46
N PRO A 164 -3.53 6.39 3.09
CA PRO A 164 -4.82 5.69 3.12
C PRO A 164 -5.92 6.45 3.89
N THR A 165 -5.55 7.46 4.66
CA THR A 165 -6.44 8.26 5.51
C THR A 165 -6.52 9.74 5.11
N GLY A 166 -5.78 10.15 4.08
CA GLY A 166 -5.59 11.56 3.73
C GLY A 166 -6.85 12.34 3.33
N ASN A 167 -7.96 11.66 3.02
CA ASN A 167 -9.24 12.28 2.63
C ASN A 167 -10.39 11.87 3.57
N LEU A 168 -10.07 11.42 4.79
CA LEU A 168 -11.04 10.89 5.74
C LEU A 168 -11.09 11.72 7.01
N ASP A 169 -12.25 11.71 7.67
CA ASP A 169 -12.39 12.21 9.03
C ASP A 169 -11.63 11.32 10.04
N PRO A 170 -11.38 11.80 11.27
CA PRO A 170 -10.58 11.06 12.26
C PRO A 170 -11.13 9.67 12.57
N LYS A 171 -12.45 9.50 12.69
CA LYS A 171 -13.08 8.20 13.00
C LYS A 171 -12.84 7.19 11.88
N ASN A 172 -13.15 7.57 10.62
CA ASN A 172 -12.90 6.69 9.48
C ASN A 172 -11.41 6.40 9.30
N SER A 173 -10.54 7.36 9.62
CA SER A 173 -9.08 7.17 9.59
C SER A 173 -8.64 6.08 10.57
N HIS A 174 -9.14 6.11 11.80
CA HIS A 174 -8.86 5.09 12.81
C HIS A 174 -9.35 3.69 12.35
N ASP A 175 -10.60 3.57 11.89
CA ASP A 175 -11.18 2.31 11.39
C ASP A 175 -10.32 1.69 10.27
N ILE A 176 -9.80 2.50 9.34
CA ILE A 176 -8.92 2.03 8.25
C ILE A 176 -7.59 1.52 8.79
N MET A 177 -7.01 2.21 9.76
CA MET A 177 -5.73 1.81 10.35
C MET A 177 -5.86 0.55 11.22
N GLU A 178 -6.95 0.40 11.96
CA GLU A 178 -7.28 -0.83 12.69
C GLU A 178 -7.41 -2.01 11.72
N LEU A 179 -8.09 -1.83 10.60
CA LEU A 179 -8.23 -2.87 9.59
C LEU A 179 -6.85 -3.28 9.02
N LEU A 180 -5.95 -2.34 8.77
CA LEU A 180 -4.57 -2.64 8.34
C LEU A 180 -3.80 -3.40 9.43
N ASP A 181 -3.93 -3.02 10.69
CA ASP A 181 -3.29 -3.69 11.83
C ASP A 181 -3.81 -5.12 12.01
N ASP A 182 -5.10 -5.35 11.83
CA ASP A 182 -5.71 -6.69 11.87
C ASP A 182 -5.16 -7.62 10.78
N PHE A 183 -4.93 -7.11 9.57
CA PHE A 183 -4.28 -7.88 8.51
C PHE A 183 -2.80 -8.12 8.83
N ASN A 184 -2.12 -7.16 9.44
CA ASN A 184 -0.74 -7.33 9.89
C ASN A 184 -0.63 -8.42 10.97
N LYS A 185 -1.50 -8.41 11.97
CA LYS A 185 -1.57 -9.46 13.02
C LYS A 185 -1.78 -10.87 12.46
N ARG A 186 -2.39 -10.98 11.27
CA ARG A 186 -2.54 -12.26 10.53
C ARG A 186 -1.32 -12.63 9.69
N GLY A 187 -0.23 -11.84 9.77
CA GLY A 187 1.06 -12.11 9.13
C GLY A 187 1.29 -11.41 7.79
N THR A 188 0.39 -10.52 7.34
CA THR A 188 0.62 -9.68 6.16
C THR A 188 1.62 -8.57 6.50
N THR A 189 2.59 -8.33 5.63
CA THR A 189 3.49 -7.18 5.74
C THR A 189 2.76 -5.92 5.31
N VAL A 190 2.80 -4.87 6.14
CA VAL A 190 2.08 -3.62 5.87
C VAL A 190 3.07 -2.46 5.80
N VAL A 191 3.03 -1.71 4.70
CA VAL A 191 3.81 -0.49 4.51
C VAL A 191 2.82 0.65 4.26
N VAL A 192 2.78 1.60 5.17
CA VAL A 192 1.91 2.79 5.08
C VAL A 192 2.78 4.02 4.84
N VAL A 193 2.54 4.67 3.72
CA VAL A 193 3.10 5.99 3.44
C VAL A 193 2.11 7.03 3.93
N THR A 194 2.52 7.90 4.84
CA THR A 194 1.65 8.96 5.38
C THR A 194 2.44 10.16 5.89
N HIS A 195 1.75 11.29 6.01
CA HIS A 195 2.21 12.48 6.71
C HIS A 195 1.35 12.76 7.96
N ASN A 196 0.43 11.86 8.32
CA ASN A 196 -0.42 12.01 9.49
C ASN A 196 0.34 11.62 10.77
N LYS A 197 0.79 12.64 11.50
CA LYS A 197 1.59 12.50 12.73
C LYS A 197 0.83 11.77 13.84
N ASP A 198 -0.46 12.09 14.00
CA ASP A 198 -1.28 11.56 15.10
C ASP A 198 -1.40 10.04 15.00
N ILE A 199 -1.71 9.53 13.83
CA ILE A 199 -1.81 8.08 13.56
C ILE A 199 -0.47 7.37 13.79
N VAL A 200 0.64 7.94 13.31
CA VAL A 200 1.97 7.36 13.48
C VAL A 200 2.34 7.27 14.97
N ASN A 201 2.09 8.35 15.71
CA ASN A 201 2.39 8.44 17.15
C ASN A 201 1.49 7.52 17.99
N GLU A 202 0.22 7.38 17.61
CA GLU A 202 -0.74 6.50 18.29
C GLU A 202 -0.36 5.02 18.13
N MET A 203 -0.07 4.59 16.90
CA MET A 203 0.16 3.18 16.59
C MET A 203 1.52 2.66 17.02
N ARG A 204 2.52 3.50 17.23
CA ARG A 204 3.87 3.15 17.73
C ARG A 204 4.51 1.96 17.00
N LYS A 205 4.37 1.90 15.68
CA LYS A 205 5.02 0.90 14.83
C LYS A 205 6.41 1.40 14.40
N ARG A 206 7.12 0.61 13.60
CA ARG A 206 8.38 1.03 12.98
C ARG A 206 8.14 2.23 12.05
N VAL A 207 8.98 3.24 12.14
CA VAL A 207 8.91 4.47 11.36
C VAL A 207 10.22 4.68 10.61
N ILE A 208 10.13 4.81 9.29
CA ILE A 208 11.24 5.19 8.41
C ILE A 208 10.97 6.59 7.90
N THR A 209 11.88 7.52 8.20
CA THR A 209 11.74 8.93 7.79
C THR A 209 12.56 9.21 6.55
N LEU A 210 11.89 9.71 5.51
CA LEU A 210 12.50 10.16 4.26
C LEU A 210 12.58 11.69 4.21
N LYS A 211 13.75 12.25 3.98
CA LYS A 211 13.98 13.69 3.76
C LYS A 211 14.81 13.90 2.50
N LYS A 212 14.29 14.65 1.52
CA LYS A 212 14.97 14.95 0.23
C LYS A 212 15.57 13.70 -0.45
N GLY A 213 14.83 12.60 -0.43
CA GLY A 213 15.22 11.34 -1.07
C GLY A 213 16.19 10.47 -0.28
N VAL A 214 16.51 10.80 0.95
CA VAL A 214 17.43 10.05 1.82
C VAL A 214 16.68 9.53 3.04
N VAL A 215 16.99 8.33 3.52
CA VAL A 215 16.55 7.84 4.83
C VAL A 215 17.36 8.54 5.91
N ILE A 216 16.70 9.29 6.76
CA ILE A 216 17.34 10.02 7.88
C ILE A 216 17.14 9.34 9.23
N SER A 217 16.11 8.51 9.37
CA SER A 217 15.81 7.74 10.58
C SER A 217 15.09 6.45 10.23
N ASP A 218 15.32 5.40 11.03
CA ASP A 218 14.64 4.09 10.97
C ASP A 218 14.51 3.55 12.41
N GLU A 219 13.34 3.75 13.01
CA GLU A 219 13.08 3.46 14.41
C GLU A 219 12.05 2.33 14.57
N LYS A 220 12.39 1.27 15.31
CA LYS A 220 11.52 0.08 15.51
C LYS A 220 10.21 0.39 16.22
N GLN A 221 10.20 1.37 17.12
CA GLN A 221 9.03 1.92 17.80
C GLN A 221 9.21 3.45 17.79
N GLY A 222 8.92 4.04 16.64
CA GLY A 222 9.15 5.46 16.44
C GLY A 222 7.87 6.29 16.55
N GLY A 223 8.08 7.60 16.73
CA GLY A 223 7.07 8.62 16.51
C GLY A 223 7.41 9.41 15.25
N TYR A 224 6.52 10.30 14.86
CA TYR A 224 6.79 11.23 13.76
C TYR A 224 7.82 12.27 14.24
N ILE A 225 8.99 12.31 13.60
CA ILE A 225 10.00 13.34 13.88
C ILE A 225 9.65 14.55 13.02
N ASP A 226 9.47 15.73 13.66
CA ASP A 226 9.30 16.99 12.95
C ASP A 226 10.60 17.33 12.20
N GLU A 227 10.45 17.59 10.92
CA GLU A 227 11.54 18.02 10.06
C GLU A 227 11.66 19.55 10.15
N ASP A 228 12.39 20.07 11.16
CA ASP A 228 12.81 21.48 11.16
C ASP A 228 13.88 21.76 10.10
#